data_29396cda0edfa837d17350c12caf27ea
#
_entry.id   29396cda0edfa837d17350c12caf27ea
#
_cell.length_a   1.000
_cell.length_b   1.000
_cell.length_c   1.000
_cell.angle_alpha   90.00
_cell.angle_beta   90.00
_cell.angle_gamma   90.00
#
_symmetry.space_group_name_H-M   'P 1'
#
loop_
_entity.id
_entity.type
_entity.pdbx_description
1 polymer ?
#
loop_
_entity_poly.entity_id
_entity_poly.type
_entity_poly.pdbx_seq_one_letter_code
_entity_poly.pdbx_strand_id
1 'polypeptide(L)'
;MFDEIRRDVRAVRERDPAARSTLEVLLCYPGVHALAFHRIAHAIWAHGWTIPARFMSHVARFLTGIEIHPAAKLGPGLFIDHGMGVVIGETAEIGDNVTLLQGVTLGGTSLKREKRHPTLGNNVTVGAGAKVIGGFTIGDNSRIGAGSVVVREVPTNSVVVGVPGRVTYRDGQRVAGSIDLDQADLPDPMSKAIEQLVDRIRVLEGEIETLRKTIEEERA
;
A
#
# COMPACT_ATOMS: atom_id res chain seq x y z
N MET A 1 -25.82 2.05 1.82
CA MET A 1 -25.47 0.62 1.67
C MET A 1 -25.68 0.11 0.23
N PHE A 2 -26.93 0.01 -0.31
CA PHE A 2 -27.13 -0.52 -1.67
C PHE A 2 -26.44 0.32 -2.76
N ASP A 3 -26.46 1.63 -2.67
CA ASP A 3 -25.81 2.51 -3.64
C ASP A 3 -24.28 2.42 -3.58
N GLU A 4 -23.71 2.17 -2.41
CA GLU A 4 -22.27 1.95 -2.24
C GLU A 4 -21.86 0.62 -2.89
N ILE A 5 -22.61 -0.47 -2.65
CA ILE A 5 -22.34 -1.77 -3.30
C ILE A 5 -22.45 -1.64 -4.82
N ARG A 6 -23.43 -0.87 -5.33
CA ARG A 6 -23.52 -0.59 -6.78
C ARG A 6 -22.28 0.14 -7.30
N ARG A 7 -21.77 1.11 -6.55
CA ARG A 7 -20.53 1.83 -6.93
C ARG A 7 -19.31 0.90 -6.87
N ASP A 8 -19.21 0.03 -5.85
CA ASP A 8 -18.15 -0.95 -5.73
C ASP A 8 -18.15 -1.93 -6.93
N VAL A 9 -19.32 -2.46 -7.31
CA VAL A 9 -19.46 -3.32 -8.50
C VAL A 9 -19.12 -2.59 -9.80
N ARG A 10 -19.53 -1.32 -9.92
CA ARG A 10 -19.19 -0.48 -11.07
C ARG A 10 -17.67 -0.27 -11.16
N ALA A 11 -17.02 0.01 -10.03
CA ALA A 11 -15.57 0.21 -9.96
C ALA A 11 -14.79 -1.01 -10.48
N VAL A 12 -15.24 -2.23 -10.16
CA VAL A 12 -14.65 -3.46 -10.72
C VAL A 12 -14.79 -3.46 -12.24
N ARG A 13 -16.00 -3.24 -12.77
CA ARG A 13 -16.26 -3.28 -14.21
C ARG A 13 -15.51 -2.22 -15.02
N GLU A 14 -15.22 -1.08 -14.42
CA GLU A 14 -14.49 0.02 -15.06
C GLU A 14 -12.98 -0.17 -15.00
N ARG A 15 -12.46 -0.88 -13.98
CA ARG A 15 -11.01 -0.96 -13.73
C ARG A 15 -10.41 -2.33 -14.01
N ASP A 16 -11.22 -3.39 -14.05
CA ASP A 16 -10.74 -4.72 -14.41
C ASP A 16 -11.19 -5.10 -15.84
N PRO A 17 -10.25 -5.14 -16.80
CA PRO A 17 -10.55 -5.57 -18.18
C PRO A 17 -11.06 -7.02 -18.28
N ALA A 18 -10.80 -7.87 -17.25
CA ALA A 18 -11.27 -9.25 -17.21
C ALA A 18 -12.75 -9.38 -16.82
N ALA A 19 -13.35 -8.35 -16.21
CA ALA A 19 -14.74 -8.35 -15.77
C ALA A 19 -15.73 -8.25 -16.94
N ARG A 20 -16.29 -9.37 -17.38
CA ARG A 20 -17.17 -9.45 -18.57
C ARG A 20 -18.61 -9.07 -18.30
N SER A 21 -19.14 -9.35 -17.12
CA SER A 21 -20.53 -9.08 -16.76
C SER A 21 -20.70 -8.73 -15.30
N THR A 22 -21.80 -8.03 -14.98
CA THR A 22 -22.17 -7.72 -13.60
C THR A 22 -22.44 -8.99 -12.78
N LEU A 23 -23.02 -10.02 -13.40
CA LEU A 23 -23.28 -11.30 -12.74
C LEU A 23 -21.98 -11.99 -12.34
N GLU A 24 -20.98 -12.00 -13.22
CA GLU A 24 -19.65 -12.53 -12.92
C GLU A 24 -19.02 -11.79 -11.74
N VAL A 25 -19.07 -10.45 -11.74
CA VAL A 25 -18.54 -9.63 -10.63
C VAL A 25 -19.21 -9.97 -9.32
N LEU A 26 -20.53 -10.14 -9.31
CA LEU A 26 -21.30 -10.49 -8.10
C LEU A 26 -21.01 -11.90 -7.59
N LEU A 27 -20.69 -12.84 -8.47
CA LEU A 27 -20.51 -14.25 -8.09
C LEU A 27 -19.01 -14.64 -7.88
N CYS A 28 -18.08 -14.00 -8.58
CA CYS A 28 -16.70 -14.47 -8.69
C CYS A 28 -15.65 -13.52 -8.11
N TYR A 29 -16.04 -12.31 -7.65
CA TYR A 29 -15.08 -11.34 -7.14
C TYR A 29 -15.07 -11.30 -5.60
N PRO A 30 -14.07 -11.87 -4.94
CA PRO A 30 -14.01 -11.94 -3.48
C PRO A 30 -13.94 -10.55 -2.83
N GLY A 31 -13.36 -9.55 -3.50
CA GLY A 31 -13.35 -8.16 -3.04
C GLY A 31 -14.77 -7.59 -2.85
N VAL A 32 -15.68 -7.84 -3.80
CA VAL A 32 -17.09 -7.41 -3.71
C VAL A 32 -17.81 -8.10 -2.55
N HIS A 33 -17.56 -9.40 -2.37
CA HIS A 33 -18.13 -10.15 -1.25
C HIS A 33 -17.63 -9.59 0.11
N ALA A 34 -16.32 -9.35 0.24
CA ALA A 34 -15.74 -8.79 1.45
C ALA A 34 -16.31 -7.42 1.80
N LEU A 35 -16.50 -6.55 0.79
CA LEU A 35 -17.12 -5.24 0.96
C LEU A 35 -18.59 -5.34 1.39
N ALA A 36 -19.36 -6.25 0.80
CA ALA A 36 -20.75 -6.48 1.19
C ALA A 36 -20.86 -6.95 2.65
N PHE A 37 -20.03 -7.93 3.04
CA PHE A 37 -19.95 -8.38 4.44
C PHE A 37 -19.53 -7.25 5.38
N HIS A 38 -18.52 -6.47 5.01
CA HIS A 38 -18.04 -5.36 5.82
C HIS A 38 -19.14 -4.31 6.04
N ARG A 39 -19.91 -3.91 5.01
CA ARG A 39 -20.95 -2.91 5.17
C ARG A 39 -22.04 -3.35 6.15
N ILE A 40 -22.38 -4.65 6.18
CA ILE A 40 -23.28 -5.21 7.17
C ILE A 40 -22.63 -5.23 8.56
N ALA A 41 -21.39 -5.73 8.66
CA ALA A 41 -20.66 -5.78 9.92
C ALA A 41 -20.43 -4.39 10.52
N HIS A 42 -20.17 -3.37 9.68
CA HIS A 42 -20.03 -1.99 10.10
C HIS A 42 -21.34 -1.41 10.66
N ALA A 43 -22.47 -1.71 10.03
CA ALA A 43 -23.78 -1.30 10.56
C ALA A 43 -24.06 -1.95 11.93
N ILE A 44 -23.78 -3.24 12.10
CA ILE A 44 -23.90 -3.94 13.38
C ILE A 44 -22.97 -3.32 14.44
N TRP A 45 -21.72 -3.00 14.05
CA TRP A 45 -20.76 -2.34 14.92
C TRP A 45 -21.22 -0.96 15.38
N ALA A 46 -21.80 -0.16 14.48
CA ALA A 46 -22.33 1.16 14.79
C ALA A 46 -23.47 1.15 15.82
N HIS A 47 -24.21 0.03 15.94
CA HIS A 47 -25.22 -0.20 16.98
C HIS A 47 -24.62 -0.72 18.31
N GLY A 48 -23.29 -0.79 18.46
CA GLY A 48 -22.61 -1.25 19.65
C GLY A 48 -22.48 -2.77 19.79
N TRP A 49 -22.93 -3.55 18.81
CA TRP A 49 -22.85 -5.01 18.83
C TRP A 49 -21.48 -5.48 18.32
N THR A 50 -20.46 -5.28 19.16
CA THR A 50 -19.06 -5.49 18.75
C THR A 50 -18.74 -6.96 18.46
N ILE A 51 -19.22 -7.90 19.28
CA ILE A 51 -18.92 -9.34 19.13
C ILE A 51 -19.55 -9.90 17.84
N PRO A 52 -20.86 -9.72 17.54
CA PRO A 52 -21.43 -10.17 16.28
C PRO A 52 -20.77 -9.55 15.04
N ALA A 53 -20.44 -8.24 15.10
CA ALA A 53 -19.74 -7.55 14.01
C ALA A 53 -18.36 -8.16 13.74
N ARG A 54 -17.58 -8.41 14.81
CA ARG A 54 -16.25 -9.05 14.71
C ARG A 54 -16.34 -10.48 14.20
N PHE A 55 -17.33 -11.24 14.66
CA PHE A 55 -17.54 -12.61 14.19
C PHE A 55 -17.88 -12.64 12.70
N MET A 56 -18.76 -11.73 12.23
CA MET A 56 -19.09 -11.60 10.81
C MET A 56 -17.85 -11.23 9.97
N SER A 57 -17.02 -10.30 10.43
CA SER A 57 -15.75 -9.95 9.78
C SER A 57 -14.80 -11.17 9.70
N HIS A 58 -14.78 -12.00 10.74
CA HIS A 58 -13.96 -13.22 10.75
C HIS A 58 -14.47 -14.27 9.74
N VAL A 59 -15.78 -14.46 9.63
CA VAL A 59 -16.42 -15.33 8.61
C VAL A 59 -16.10 -14.79 7.20
N ALA A 60 -16.21 -13.47 6.99
CA ALA A 60 -15.90 -12.85 5.71
C ALA A 60 -14.43 -13.11 5.30
N ARG A 61 -13.49 -12.95 6.25
CA ARG A 61 -12.07 -13.27 6.03
C ARG A 61 -11.87 -14.73 5.64
N PHE A 62 -12.53 -15.66 6.32
CA PHE A 62 -12.43 -17.09 5.99
C PHE A 62 -12.89 -17.39 4.57
N LEU A 63 -13.99 -16.76 4.13
CA LEU A 63 -14.58 -16.98 2.81
C LEU A 63 -13.83 -16.28 1.67
N THR A 64 -13.22 -15.12 1.95
CA THR A 64 -12.67 -14.24 0.91
C THR A 64 -11.15 -14.10 0.94
N GLY A 65 -10.51 -14.47 2.05
CA GLY A 65 -9.09 -14.19 2.29
C GLY A 65 -8.77 -12.71 2.58
N ILE A 66 -9.80 -11.87 2.78
CA ILE A 66 -9.70 -10.42 2.99
C ILE A 66 -10.16 -10.09 4.41
N GLU A 67 -9.30 -9.47 5.19
CA GLU A 67 -9.62 -9.01 6.53
C GLU A 67 -9.96 -7.53 6.55
N ILE A 68 -11.20 -7.19 6.94
CA ILE A 68 -11.61 -5.80 7.13
C ILE A 68 -12.20 -5.68 8.53
N HIS A 69 -11.60 -4.84 9.37
CA HIS A 69 -12.15 -4.59 10.70
C HIS A 69 -13.51 -3.87 10.60
N PRO A 70 -14.55 -4.28 11.33
CA PRO A 70 -15.88 -3.68 11.19
C PRO A 70 -15.97 -2.19 11.54
N ALA A 71 -15.01 -1.66 12.33
CA ALA A 71 -14.94 -0.23 12.63
C ALA A 71 -14.30 0.60 11.52
N ALA A 72 -13.61 0.01 10.56
CA ALA A 72 -12.99 0.73 9.45
C ALA A 72 -14.05 1.50 8.64
N LYS A 73 -13.69 2.70 8.17
CA LYS A 73 -14.56 3.53 7.34
C LYS A 73 -14.14 3.39 5.88
N LEU A 74 -15.07 2.95 5.03
CA LEU A 74 -14.81 2.70 3.62
C LEU A 74 -15.70 3.59 2.75
N GLY A 75 -15.09 4.42 1.91
CA GLY A 75 -15.77 5.16 0.86
C GLY A 75 -16.34 4.26 -0.23
N PRO A 76 -17.27 4.77 -1.04
CA PRO A 76 -17.85 4.04 -2.17
C PRO A 76 -16.87 3.94 -3.35
N GLY A 77 -17.06 2.90 -4.17
CA GLY A 77 -16.20 2.65 -5.34
C GLY A 77 -14.83 2.07 -4.97
N LEU A 78 -14.71 1.51 -3.77
CA LEU A 78 -13.52 0.75 -3.38
C LEU A 78 -13.43 -0.52 -4.22
N PHE A 79 -12.31 -0.71 -4.90
CA PHE A 79 -11.99 -1.91 -5.65
C PHE A 79 -10.86 -2.67 -4.96
N ILE A 80 -11.14 -3.89 -4.49
CA ILE A 80 -10.14 -4.80 -3.95
C ILE A 80 -9.92 -5.88 -5.02
N ASP A 81 -8.81 -5.74 -5.74
CA ASP A 81 -8.44 -6.62 -6.83
C ASP A 81 -7.66 -7.83 -6.32
N HIS A 82 -8.04 -9.04 -6.76
CA HIS A 82 -7.59 -10.33 -6.26
C HIS A 82 -7.84 -10.55 -4.76
N GLY A 83 -7.47 -9.62 -3.93
CA GLY A 83 -7.82 -9.44 -2.52
C GLY A 83 -7.13 -10.37 -1.52
N MET A 84 -6.61 -11.51 -1.89
CA MET A 84 -6.01 -12.47 -0.96
C MET A 84 -4.94 -11.78 -0.08
N GLY A 85 -5.07 -11.91 1.25
CA GLY A 85 -4.13 -11.35 2.21
C GLY A 85 -4.22 -9.84 2.40
N VAL A 86 -5.25 -9.15 1.89
CA VAL A 86 -5.54 -7.76 2.24
C VAL A 86 -5.97 -7.68 3.69
N VAL A 87 -5.41 -6.70 4.42
CA VAL A 87 -5.76 -6.42 5.82
C VAL A 87 -6.05 -4.93 5.99
N ILE A 88 -7.25 -4.60 6.43
CA ILE A 88 -7.70 -3.23 6.74
C ILE A 88 -8.00 -3.13 8.23
N GLY A 89 -7.17 -2.39 8.97
CA GLY A 89 -7.22 -2.28 10.43
C GLY A 89 -8.35 -1.38 10.95
N GLU A 90 -8.57 -1.44 12.28
CA GLU A 90 -9.71 -0.85 13.00
C GLU A 90 -9.97 0.63 12.72
N THR A 91 -8.93 1.47 12.76
CA THR A 91 -9.06 2.92 12.59
C THR A 91 -8.67 3.40 11.19
N ALA A 92 -8.63 2.48 10.21
CA ALA A 92 -8.39 2.85 8.83
C ALA A 92 -9.59 3.61 8.26
N GLU A 93 -9.29 4.63 7.45
CA GLU A 93 -10.26 5.40 6.71
C GLU A 93 -9.86 5.38 5.23
N ILE A 94 -10.79 5.07 4.37
CA ILE A 94 -10.55 4.95 2.92
C ILE A 94 -11.55 5.84 2.20
N GLY A 95 -11.04 6.76 1.40
CA GLY A 95 -11.83 7.65 0.56
C GLY A 95 -12.53 6.95 -0.61
N ASP A 96 -13.05 7.76 -1.52
CA ASP A 96 -13.80 7.28 -2.69
C ASP A 96 -12.85 6.77 -3.78
N ASN A 97 -13.31 5.76 -4.54
CA ASN A 97 -12.63 5.26 -5.74
C ASN A 97 -11.20 4.74 -5.51
N VAL A 98 -10.91 4.24 -4.34
CA VAL A 98 -9.61 3.64 -4.02
C VAL A 98 -9.48 2.25 -4.65
N THR A 99 -8.27 1.86 -5.03
CA THR A 99 -7.93 0.51 -5.50
C THR A 99 -6.87 -0.10 -4.60
N LEU A 100 -7.14 -1.29 -4.08
CA LEU A 100 -6.19 -2.09 -3.30
C LEU A 100 -5.94 -3.41 -4.01
N LEU A 101 -4.69 -3.79 -4.19
CA LEU A 101 -4.33 -5.10 -4.73
C LEU A 101 -4.08 -6.12 -3.60
N GLN A 102 -3.93 -7.39 -3.97
CA GLN A 102 -3.68 -8.49 -3.03
C GLN A 102 -2.50 -8.20 -2.09
N GLY A 103 -2.58 -8.70 -0.86
CA GLY A 103 -1.52 -8.59 0.13
C GLY A 103 -1.28 -7.20 0.70
N VAL A 104 -2.08 -6.20 0.35
CA VAL A 104 -2.00 -4.85 0.94
C VAL A 104 -2.34 -4.90 2.42
N THR A 105 -1.58 -4.17 3.24
CA THR A 105 -1.87 -4.00 4.68
C THR A 105 -2.01 -2.53 5.02
N LEU A 106 -3.15 -2.16 5.57
CA LEU A 106 -3.37 -0.87 6.23
C LEU A 106 -3.27 -1.10 7.74
N GLY A 107 -2.06 -1.02 8.26
CA GLY A 107 -1.68 -1.46 9.61
C GLY A 107 -1.47 -0.32 10.60
N GLY A 108 -1.50 -0.65 11.87
CA GLY A 108 -1.26 0.29 12.97
C GLY A 108 0.09 0.08 13.64
N THR A 109 0.59 1.14 14.30
CA THR A 109 1.88 1.13 15.03
C THR A 109 1.73 1.35 16.53
N SER A 110 0.55 1.75 17.01
CA SER A 110 0.32 2.09 18.42
C SER A 110 -0.46 0.98 19.15
N LEU A 111 -0.12 0.75 20.41
CA LEU A 111 -0.88 -0.13 21.32
C LEU A 111 -2.04 0.61 22.03
N LYS A 112 -2.14 1.92 21.84
CA LYS A 112 -3.22 2.74 22.42
C LYS A 112 -4.47 2.69 21.56
N ARG A 113 -5.62 2.94 22.18
CA ARG A 113 -6.92 3.10 21.49
C ARG A 113 -7.04 4.50 20.90
N GLU A 114 -6.30 4.75 19.82
CA GLU A 114 -6.24 6.02 19.10
C GLU A 114 -6.23 5.80 17.59
N LYS A 115 -6.22 6.86 16.79
CA LYS A 115 -5.99 6.78 15.35
C LYS A 115 -4.58 6.23 15.10
N ARG A 116 -4.48 4.96 14.72
CA ARG A 116 -3.22 4.23 14.52
C ARG A 116 -3.08 3.56 13.16
N HIS A 117 -4.17 3.54 12.37
CA HIS A 117 -4.17 3.03 11.00
C HIS A 117 -4.30 4.18 10.01
N PRO A 118 -3.84 4.00 8.76
CA PRO A 118 -3.78 5.08 7.78
C PRO A 118 -5.16 5.58 7.34
N THR A 119 -5.15 6.82 6.83
CA THR A 119 -6.22 7.39 6.04
C THR A 119 -5.76 7.43 4.59
N LEU A 120 -6.52 6.83 3.68
CA LEU A 120 -6.33 6.97 2.24
C LEU A 120 -7.32 8.00 1.71
N GLY A 121 -6.82 8.97 0.97
CA GLY A 121 -7.65 9.93 0.24
C GLY A 121 -8.40 9.29 -0.95
N ASN A 122 -8.99 10.13 -1.78
CA ASN A 122 -9.74 9.69 -2.95
C ASN A 122 -8.82 9.28 -4.10
N ASN A 123 -9.27 8.34 -4.93
CA ASN A 123 -8.56 7.88 -6.14
C ASN A 123 -7.13 7.34 -5.84
N VAL A 124 -6.88 6.86 -4.63
CA VAL A 124 -5.59 6.27 -4.26
C VAL A 124 -5.49 4.85 -4.79
N THR A 125 -4.33 4.49 -5.32
CA THR A 125 -4.03 3.10 -5.74
C THR A 125 -2.90 2.56 -4.87
N VAL A 126 -3.11 1.38 -4.26
CA VAL A 126 -2.10 0.70 -3.46
C VAL A 126 -1.74 -0.62 -4.13
N GLY A 127 -0.50 -0.72 -4.58
CA GLY A 127 0.04 -1.84 -5.33
C GLY A 127 0.16 -3.13 -4.51
N ALA A 128 0.27 -4.26 -5.21
CA ALA A 128 0.31 -5.59 -4.62
C ALA A 128 1.38 -5.71 -3.52
N GLY A 129 1.00 -6.29 -2.38
CA GLY A 129 1.91 -6.52 -1.27
C GLY A 129 2.39 -5.28 -0.52
N ALA A 130 1.99 -4.07 -0.91
CA ALA A 130 2.40 -2.85 -0.22
C ALA A 130 1.85 -2.78 1.21
N LYS A 131 2.62 -2.17 2.10
CA LYS A 131 2.28 -1.98 3.51
C LYS A 131 2.23 -0.49 3.83
N VAL A 132 1.10 0.00 4.33
CA VAL A 132 0.94 1.37 4.82
C VAL A 132 0.71 1.27 6.32
N ILE A 133 1.69 1.70 7.11
CA ILE A 133 1.77 1.36 8.54
C ILE A 133 1.88 2.63 9.37
N GLY A 134 0.78 3.02 10.03
CA GLY A 134 0.71 4.19 10.92
C GLY A 134 -0.52 5.05 10.71
N GLY A 135 -0.81 5.95 11.67
CA GLY A 135 -1.99 6.81 11.69
C GLY A 135 -1.84 8.12 10.90
N PHE A 136 -1.27 8.06 9.70
CA PHE A 136 -1.05 9.22 8.83
C PHE A 136 -1.90 9.14 7.55
N THR A 137 -1.83 10.17 6.71
CA THR A 137 -2.63 10.30 5.51
C THR A 137 -1.81 10.04 4.24
N ILE A 138 -2.41 9.30 3.32
CA ILE A 138 -2.01 9.23 1.92
C ILE A 138 -2.94 10.15 1.15
N GLY A 139 -2.39 11.22 0.56
CA GLY A 139 -3.17 12.23 -0.15
C GLY A 139 -3.84 11.73 -1.43
N ASP A 140 -4.87 12.45 -1.87
CA ASP A 140 -5.67 12.13 -3.05
C ASP A 140 -4.80 11.88 -4.31
N ASN A 141 -5.30 11.03 -5.21
CA ASN A 141 -4.69 10.70 -6.50
C ASN A 141 -3.27 10.11 -6.38
N SER A 142 -2.87 9.65 -5.20
CA SER A 142 -1.53 9.08 -4.99
C SER A 142 -1.49 7.60 -5.35
N ARG A 143 -0.30 7.13 -5.70
CA ARG A 143 -0.03 5.74 -6.07
C ARG A 143 1.09 5.18 -5.21
N ILE A 144 0.84 4.05 -4.57
CA ILE A 144 1.85 3.31 -3.81
C ILE A 144 2.27 2.10 -4.66
N GLY A 145 3.56 2.02 -4.98
CA GLY A 145 4.12 0.94 -5.77
C GLY A 145 4.02 -0.41 -5.06
N ALA A 146 4.00 -1.50 -5.84
CA ALA A 146 3.97 -2.85 -5.32
C ALA A 146 5.16 -3.11 -4.36
N GLY A 147 4.92 -3.86 -3.28
CA GLY A 147 5.94 -4.20 -2.29
C GLY A 147 6.46 -3.03 -1.44
N SER A 148 5.99 -1.82 -1.65
CA SER A 148 6.46 -0.64 -0.89
C SER A 148 6.01 -0.67 0.57
N VAL A 149 6.83 -0.13 1.46
CA VAL A 149 6.51 0.02 2.89
C VAL A 149 6.46 1.50 3.25
N VAL A 150 5.25 2.05 3.37
CA VAL A 150 5.01 3.45 3.67
C VAL A 150 4.79 3.61 5.17
N VAL A 151 5.60 4.47 5.80
CA VAL A 151 5.61 4.73 7.25
C VAL A 151 5.50 6.21 7.59
N ARG A 152 5.14 7.05 6.63
CA ARG A 152 4.97 8.51 6.78
C ARG A 152 3.94 9.03 5.79
N GLU A 153 3.48 10.23 6.09
CA GLU A 153 2.53 10.96 5.25
C GLU A 153 3.00 11.09 3.79
N VAL A 154 2.03 10.99 2.89
CA VAL A 154 2.24 11.12 1.44
C VAL A 154 1.37 12.28 0.93
N PRO A 155 1.97 13.29 0.29
CA PRO A 155 1.21 14.39 -0.33
C PRO A 155 0.28 13.89 -1.43
N THR A 156 -0.69 14.72 -1.81
CA THR A 156 -1.56 14.48 -2.97
C THR A 156 -0.75 14.33 -4.27
N ASN A 157 -1.31 13.65 -5.27
CA ASN A 157 -0.75 13.49 -6.61
C ASN A 157 0.68 12.89 -6.61
N SER A 158 0.99 12.04 -5.65
CA SER A 158 2.34 11.50 -5.45
C SER A 158 2.44 10.03 -5.85
N VAL A 159 3.62 9.63 -6.30
CA VAL A 159 4.00 8.21 -6.47
C VAL A 159 5.05 7.86 -5.44
N VAL A 160 4.81 6.78 -4.69
CA VAL A 160 5.71 6.30 -3.63
C VAL A 160 6.17 4.89 -3.95
N VAL A 161 7.48 4.65 -3.80
CA VAL A 161 8.09 3.33 -4.04
C VAL A 161 9.18 3.03 -3.02
N GLY A 162 9.40 1.74 -2.78
CA GLY A 162 10.56 1.24 -2.03
C GLY A 162 10.29 0.92 -0.57
N VAL A 163 11.33 0.43 0.11
CA VAL A 163 11.34 0.05 1.53
C VAL A 163 12.56 0.70 2.21
N PRO A 164 12.36 1.74 3.04
CA PRO A 164 11.12 2.48 3.26
C PRO A 164 10.66 3.29 2.03
N GLY A 165 9.34 3.45 1.87
CA GLY A 165 8.73 4.16 0.75
C GLY A 165 9.17 5.63 0.66
N ARG A 166 9.53 6.07 -0.54
CA ARG A 166 9.91 7.46 -0.85
C ARG A 166 9.06 8.00 -1.99
N VAL A 167 8.69 9.27 -1.90
CA VAL A 167 8.01 9.97 -2.99
C VAL A 167 8.99 10.12 -4.14
N THR A 168 8.65 9.56 -5.30
CA THR A 168 9.47 9.60 -6.52
C THR A 168 8.93 10.59 -7.54
N TYR A 169 7.60 10.75 -7.61
CA TYR A 169 6.91 11.73 -8.43
C TYR A 169 5.90 12.49 -7.59
N ARG A 170 5.69 13.76 -7.93
CA ARG A 170 4.65 14.62 -7.38
C ARG A 170 4.13 15.54 -8.47
N ASP A 171 2.81 15.68 -8.58
CA ASP A 171 2.13 16.50 -9.61
C ASP A 171 2.63 16.21 -11.05
N GLY A 172 2.91 14.92 -11.34
CA GLY A 172 3.44 14.48 -12.63
C GLY A 172 4.92 14.79 -12.87
N GLN A 173 5.59 15.46 -11.93
CA GLN A 173 7.01 15.78 -12.03
C GLN A 173 7.85 14.86 -11.12
N ARG A 174 9.02 14.50 -11.60
CA ARG A 174 9.98 13.72 -10.83
C ARG A 174 10.55 14.55 -9.68
N VAL A 175 10.53 14.01 -8.47
CA VAL A 175 11.14 14.67 -7.31
C VAL A 175 12.65 14.52 -7.39
N ALA A 176 13.39 15.62 -7.24
CA ALA A 176 14.84 15.61 -7.28
C ALA A 176 15.42 14.59 -6.27
N GLY A 177 16.33 13.74 -6.72
CA GLY A 177 16.90 12.63 -5.93
C GLY A 177 16.02 11.39 -5.85
N SER A 178 14.86 11.35 -6.56
CA SER A 178 14.03 10.16 -6.67
C SER A 178 14.62 9.17 -7.70
N ILE A 179 14.38 7.89 -7.44
CA ILE A 179 14.80 6.79 -8.30
C ILE A 179 13.96 6.74 -9.57
N ASP A 180 14.57 6.33 -10.68
CA ASP A 180 13.89 6.11 -11.95
C ASP A 180 12.94 4.91 -11.86
N LEU A 181 11.70 5.07 -12.31
CA LEU A 181 10.67 4.03 -12.31
C LEU A 181 10.42 3.47 -13.71
N ASP A 182 11.38 3.50 -14.58
CA ASP A 182 11.28 2.71 -15.80
C ASP A 182 11.25 1.22 -15.40
N GLN A 183 10.07 0.59 -15.53
CA GLN A 183 9.79 -0.73 -14.96
C GLN A 183 10.62 -1.86 -15.60
N ALA A 184 11.34 -1.57 -16.68
CA ALA A 184 12.27 -2.50 -17.32
C ALA A 184 13.67 -2.46 -16.71
N ASP A 185 14.04 -1.35 -16.01
CA ASP A 185 15.38 -1.12 -15.43
C ASP A 185 15.26 -0.52 -14.03
N LEU A 186 14.55 -1.19 -13.12
CA LEU A 186 14.51 -0.81 -11.70
C LEU A 186 15.80 -1.26 -11.00
N PRO A 187 16.82 -0.39 -10.86
CA PRO A 187 17.83 -0.66 -9.87
C PRO A 187 17.18 -0.43 -8.50
N ASP A 188 17.12 -1.49 -7.71
CA ASP A 188 16.79 -1.46 -6.30
C ASP A 188 17.57 -0.29 -5.65
N PRO A 189 16.93 0.61 -4.85
CA PRO A 189 17.62 1.65 -4.11
C PRO A 189 18.79 1.14 -3.28
N MET A 190 18.69 -0.10 -2.78
CA MET A 190 19.77 -0.84 -2.14
C MET A 190 20.91 -1.14 -3.11
N SER A 191 20.63 -1.59 -4.33
CA SER A 191 21.66 -1.90 -5.33
C SER A 191 22.48 -0.68 -5.69
N LYS A 192 21.85 0.49 -5.92
CA LYS A 192 22.61 1.75 -6.15
C LYS A 192 23.43 2.20 -4.96
N ALA A 193 22.91 2.06 -3.75
CA ALA A 193 23.68 2.37 -2.55
C ALA A 193 24.86 1.39 -2.38
N ILE A 194 24.66 0.12 -2.70
CA ILE A 194 25.70 -0.91 -2.70
C ILE A 194 26.74 -0.60 -3.79
N GLU A 195 26.34 -0.27 -5.01
CA GLU A 195 27.27 0.13 -6.09
C GLU A 195 28.13 1.33 -5.67
N GLN A 196 27.53 2.38 -5.12
CA GLN A 196 28.26 3.55 -4.62
C GLN A 196 29.23 3.19 -3.49
N LEU A 197 28.86 2.28 -2.60
CA LEU A 197 29.75 1.80 -1.55
C LEU A 197 30.89 0.95 -2.12
N VAL A 198 30.63 0.09 -3.08
CA VAL A 198 31.66 -0.71 -3.77
C VAL A 198 32.64 0.18 -4.50
N ASP A 199 32.16 1.20 -5.22
CA ASP A 199 33.05 2.16 -5.90
C ASP A 199 33.87 2.96 -4.90
N ARG A 200 33.33 3.37 -3.77
CA ARG A 200 34.08 4.05 -2.71
C ARG A 200 35.11 3.13 -2.07
N ILE A 201 34.81 1.85 -1.88
CA ILE A 201 35.79 0.87 -1.39
C ILE A 201 36.96 0.73 -2.36
N ARG A 202 36.71 0.62 -3.68
CA ARG A 202 37.78 0.53 -4.70
C ARG A 202 38.70 1.75 -4.69
N VAL A 203 38.13 2.95 -4.54
CA VAL A 203 38.92 4.19 -4.44
C VAL A 203 39.81 4.15 -3.19
N LEU A 204 39.26 3.77 -2.04
CA LEU A 204 39.99 3.69 -0.79
C LEU A 204 41.08 2.60 -0.83
N GLU A 205 40.83 1.46 -1.45
CA GLU A 205 41.85 0.42 -1.66
C GLU A 205 43.01 0.92 -2.51
N GLY A 206 42.72 1.68 -3.58
CA GLY A 206 43.79 2.33 -4.40
C GLY A 206 44.60 3.37 -3.63
N GLU A 207 43.96 4.18 -2.79
CA GLU A 207 44.62 5.14 -1.92
C GLU A 207 45.55 4.44 -0.91
N ILE A 208 45.08 3.34 -0.30
CA ILE A 208 45.87 2.53 0.65
C ILE A 208 47.05 1.90 -0.04
N GLU A 209 46.89 1.37 -1.24
CA GLU A 209 48.03 0.77 -1.98
C GLU A 209 49.09 1.80 -2.38
N THR A 210 48.64 3.00 -2.76
CA THR A 210 49.56 4.12 -3.04
C THR A 210 50.34 4.53 -1.79
N LEU A 211 49.64 4.70 -0.65
CA LEU A 211 50.29 5.04 0.62
C LEU A 211 51.29 3.97 1.09
N ARG A 212 50.95 2.67 0.89
CA ARG A 212 51.88 1.58 1.21
C ARG A 212 53.18 1.66 0.40
N LYS A 213 53.08 1.90 -0.92
CA LYS A 213 54.24 2.06 -1.78
C LYS A 213 55.12 3.25 -1.36
N THR A 214 54.50 4.40 -1.04
CA THR A 214 55.21 5.58 -0.56
C THR A 214 55.96 5.30 0.75
N ILE A 215 55.34 4.60 1.69
CA ILE A 215 55.98 4.23 2.96
C ILE A 215 57.14 3.23 2.76
N GLU A 216 57.01 2.31 1.80
CA GLU A 216 58.07 1.34 1.48
C GLU A 216 59.26 2.06 0.82
N GLU A 217 59.02 3.02 -0.06
CA GLU A 217 60.04 3.86 -0.69
C GLU A 217 60.76 4.76 0.30
N GLU A 218 60.08 5.32 1.31
CA GLU A 218 60.72 6.12 2.37
C GLU A 218 61.51 5.30 3.38
N ARG A 219 61.34 3.97 3.42
CA ARG A 219 62.05 3.06 4.33
C ARG A 219 63.28 2.38 3.68
N ALA A 220 63.42 2.50 2.37
CA ALA A 220 64.59 1.93 1.62
C ALA A 220 65.73 2.92 1.45
#